data_9bef667fd413d7284c802d0ea3c3ba63
#
_entry.id   9bef667fd413d7284c802d0ea3c3ba63
#
_cell.length_a   1.000
_cell.length_b   1.000
_cell.length_c   1.000
_cell.angle_alpha   90.00
_cell.angle_beta   90.00
_cell.angle_gamma   90.00
#
_symmetry.space_group_name_H-M   'P 1'
#
loop_
_entity.id
_entity.type
_entity.pdbx_description
1 polymer ?
#
loop_
_entity_poly.entity_id
_entity_poly.type
_entity_poly.pdbx_seq_one_letter_code
_entity_poly.pdbx_strand_id
1 'polypeptide(L)'
;MRKLGALLVLISLSGCSGRERSRDPGSSDPAEMLPSLDADKVPPDLLDLVPLAQRWGIGDDVLRSERVQKATDAERSELRAAFAPRQVRITAWLDSFKQGAMPDEAAAFMYTQLAIEEMP
;
A
#
# COMPACT_ATOMS: atom_id res chain seq x y z
N MET A 1 -24.17 -47.12 -22.23
CA MET A 1 -23.99 -46.64 -22.26
C MET A 1 -23.78 -45.53 -21.97
N ARG A 2 -23.56 -45.32 -21.89
CA ARG A 2 -23.31 -44.39 -21.96
C ARG A 2 -23.50 -43.55 -21.12
N LYS A 3 -23.84 -43.37 -20.97
CA LYS A 3 -24.15 -42.62 -20.32
C LYS A 3 -23.41 -42.20 -19.41
N LEU A 4 -22.97 -42.44 -19.35
CA LEU A 4 -22.27 -42.19 -18.57
C LEU A 4 -21.68 -41.05 -18.60
N GLY A 5 -21.42 -40.84 -19.51
CA GLY A 5 -20.68 -39.76 -19.73
C GLY A 5 -21.22 -38.60 -19.13
N ALA A 6 -22.27 -38.58 -19.24
CA ALA A 6 -22.83 -37.42 -18.78
C ALA A 6 -22.32 -37.01 -17.56
N LEU A 7 -22.25 -37.74 -16.88
CA LEU A 7 -21.92 -37.34 -15.71
C LEU A 7 -20.86 -36.51 -15.53
N LEU A 8 -20.03 -36.82 -16.01
CA LEU A 8 -18.94 -36.15 -15.82
C LEU A 8 -19.03 -34.79 -15.89
N VAL A 9 -19.46 -34.43 -16.65
CA VAL A 9 -19.57 -33.14 -16.85
C VAL A 9 -19.73 -32.34 -15.72
N LEU A 10 -20.60 -32.49 -15.17
CA LEU A 10 -20.89 -31.63 -14.18
C LEU A 10 -19.87 -31.44 -13.29
N ILE A 11 -19.30 -32.24 -13.07
CA ILE A 11 -18.33 -32.10 -12.29
C ILE A 11 -17.59 -30.92 -12.39
N SER A 12 -17.16 -30.76 -13.38
CA SER A 12 -16.29 -29.71 -13.57
C SER A 12 -16.73 -28.45 -13.04
N LEU A 13 -17.79 -28.17 -13.15
CA LEU A 13 -18.22 -26.94 -12.73
C LEU A 13 -17.96 -26.66 -11.39
N SER A 14 -18.24 -27.47 -10.67
CA SER A 14 -18.11 -27.11 -9.33
C SER A 14 -16.78 -26.63 -9.02
N GLY A 15 -15.88 -27.19 -9.55
CA GLY A 15 -14.60 -26.79 -9.18
C GLY A 15 -14.33 -25.37 -9.39
N CYS A 16 -14.85 -24.88 -10.35
CA CYS A 16 -14.57 -23.58 -10.66
C CYS A 16 -14.95 -22.62 -9.64
N SER A 17 -16.03 -22.77 -9.11
CA SER A 17 -16.43 -21.74 -8.22
C SER A 17 -15.56 -21.66 -7.07
N GLY A 18 -14.94 -22.65 -6.71
CA GLY A 18 -14.18 -22.57 -5.54
C GLY A 18 -13.13 -21.57 -5.56
N ARG A 19 -12.59 -21.26 -6.66
CA ARG A 19 -11.57 -20.42 -6.67
C ARG A 19 -11.82 -19.13 -6.23
N GLU A 20 -12.86 -18.61 -6.40
CA GLU A 20 -13.09 -17.31 -6.05
C GLU A 20 -12.94 -17.02 -4.65
N ARG A 21 -13.09 -17.91 -3.87
CA ARG A 21 -13.02 -17.61 -2.55
C ARG A 21 -11.69 -17.36 -2.10
N SER A 22 -10.74 -17.66 -2.83
CA SER A 22 -9.44 -17.45 -2.34
C SER A 22 -9.20 -16.04 -2.03
N ARG A 23 -9.99 -15.16 -2.49
CA ARG A 23 -9.78 -13.87 -2.15
C ARG A 23 -10.40 -13.49 -0.93
N ASP A 24 -10.59 -14.21 -0.03
CA ASP A 24 -11.17 -13.84 1.13
C ASP A 24 -10.62 -12.74 1.82
N PRO A 25 -11.38 -11.96 2.39
CA PRO A 25 -10.99 -10.82 3.15
C PRO A 25 -10.15 -11.18 4.31
N GLY A 26 -10.22 -12.34 4.74
CA GLY A 26 -9.45 -12.66 5.89
C GLY A 26 -7.99 -12.57 5.68
N SER A 27 -7.56 -12.49 4.45
CA SER A 27 -6.15 -12.47 4.22
C SER A 27 -5.62 -11.08 4.06
N SER A 28 -6.31 -10.09 4.42
CA SER A 28 -5.87 -8.76 4.22
C SER A 28 -4.57 -8.48 4.92
N ASP A 29 -3.72 -7.71 4.31
CA ASP A 29 -2.52 -7.28 4.96
C ASP A 29 -2.64 -5.79 5.23
N PRO A 30 -1.72 -5.24 5.98
CA PRO A 30 -1.83 -3.84 6.38
C PRO A 30 -1.94 -2.87 5.23
N ALA A 31 -1.32 -3.17 4.11
CA ALA A 31 -1.37 -2.27 3.00
C ALA A 31 -2.77 -2.16 2.43
N GLU A 32 -3.52 -3.22 2.48
CA GLU A 32 -4.85 -3.19 1.95
C GLU A 32 -5.82 -2.47 2.85
N MET A 33 -5.43 -2.22 4.08
CA MET A 33 -6.30 -1.55 5.01
C MET A 33 -6.14 -0.04 4.95
N LEU A 34 -5.19 0.44 4.20
CA LEU A 34 -4.98 1.87 4.11
C LEU A 34 -5.95 2.48 3.12
N PRO A 35 -6.44 3.66 3.41
CA PRO A 35 -7.35 4.31 2.47
C PRO A 35 -6.60 4.70 1.21
N SER A 36 -7.30 4.73 0.11
CA SER A 36 -6.71 5.17 -1.12
C SER A 36 -6.45 6.66 -1.06
N LEU A 37 -5.32 7.07 -1.54
CA LEU A 37 -4.98 8.47 -1.53
C LEU A 37 -5.54 9.16 -2.79
N ASP A 38 -5.98 10.39 -2.61
CA ASP A 38 -6.54 11.16 -3.70
C ASP A 38 -5.42 11.97 -4.35
N ALA A 39 -5.10 11.63 -5.58
CA ALA A 39 -4.01 12.29 -6.28
C ALA A 39 -4.25 13.79 -6.46
N ASP A 40 -5.50 14.21 -6.48
CA ASP A 40 -5.79 15.62 -6.63
C ASP A 40 -5.35 16.44 -5.43
N LYS A 41 -5.11 15.80 -4.32
CA LYS A 41 -4.68 16.49 -3.11
C LYS A 41 -3.17 16.47 -2.93
N VAL A 42 -2.45 15.95 -3.91
CA VAL A 42 -1.01 15.86 -3.85
C VAL A 42 -0.42 16.80 -4.90
N PRO A 43 0.63 17.54 -4.58
CA PRO A 43 1.24 18.42 -5.58
C PRO A 43 1.67 17.63 -6.81
N PRO A 44 1.53 18.21 -8.00
CA PRO A 44 1.84 17.45 -9.22
C PRO A 44 3.26 16.91 -9.28
N ASP A 45 4.20 17.61 -8.71
CA ASP A 45 5.59 17.18 -8.73
C ASP A 45 5.88 16.04 -7.75
N LEU A 46 4.89 15.65 -6.93
CA LEU A 46 5.05 14.55 -6.01
C LEU A 46 4.14 13.38 -6.35
N LEU A 47 3.40 13.47 -7.45
CA LEU A 47 2.45 12.43 -7.79
C LEU A 47 3.07 11.06 -8.02
N ASP A 48 4.27 11.03 -8.53
CA ASP A 48 4.93 9.76 -8.78
C ASP A 48 5.29 9.03 -7.49
N LEU A 49 5.26 9.72 -6.36
CA LEU A 49 5.56 9.08 -5.08
C LEU A 49 4.31 8.55 -4.39
N VAL A 50 3.13 8.83 -4.93
CA VAL A 50 1.89 8.39 -4.30
C VAL A 50 1.84 6.87 -4.08
N PRO A 51 2.23 6.03 -5.04
CA PRO A 51 2.18 4.59 -4.80
C PRO A 51 3.05 4.16 -3.63
N LEU A 52 4.20 4.82 -3.44
CA LEU A 52 5.05 4.48 -2.32
C LEU A 52 4.44 4.98 -1.01
N ALA A 53 3.89 6.18 -1.01
CA ALA A 53 3.24 6.69 0.19
C ALA A 53 2.02 5.84 0.54
N GLN A 54 1.34 5.31 -0.47
CA GLN A 54 0.19 4.45 -0.23
C GLN A 54 0.63 3.17 0.49
N ARG A 55 1.80 2.65 0.17
CA ARG A 55 2.27 1.41 0.76
C ARG A 55 3.00 1.59 2.09
N TRP A 56 3.69 2.70 2.25
CA TRP A 56 4.54 2.89 3.43
C TRP A 56 4.00 3.87 4.44
N GLY A 57 2.99 4.64 4.06
CA GLY A 57 2.47 5.69 4.92
C GLY A 57 1.50 5.18 5.95
N ILE A 58 1.98 4.34 6.84
CA ILE A 58 1.15 3.71 7.86
C ILE A 58 1.22 4.53 9.14
N GLY A 59 0.06 4.97 9.60
CA GLY A 59 0.03 5.82 10.78
C GLY A 59 0.25 5.10 12.09
N ASP A 60 -0.06 3.81 12.15
CA ASP A 60 0.13 3.05 13.36
C ASP A 60 1.61 2.71 13.52
N ASP A 61 2.20 3.06 14.64
CA ASP A 61 3.63 2.89 14.85
C ASP A 61 4.07 1.44 14.81
N VAL A 62 3.26 0.55 15.33
CA VAL A 62 3.64 -0.87 15.37
C VAL A 62 3.58 -1.45 13.97
N LEU A 63 2.52 -1.15 13.24
CA LEU A 63 2.37 -1.67 11.90
C LEU A 63 3.44 -1.08 10.96
N ARG A 64 3.77 0.18 11.15
CA ARG A 64 4.80 0.81 10.34
C ARG A 64 6.16 0.15 10.59
N SER A 65 6.46 -0.10 11.85
CA SER A 65 7.71 -0.74 12.20
C SER A 65 7.78 -2.14 11.63
N GLU A 66 6.67 -2.87 11.66
CA GLU A 66 6.64 -4.19 11.09
C GLU A 66 6.86 -4.15 9.60
N ARG A 67 6.28 -3.16 8.94
CA ARG A 67 6.47 -3.03 7.51
C ARG A 67 7.93 -2.82 7.16
N VAL A 68 8.59 -1.97 7.92
CA VAL A 68 10.00 -1.69 7.70
C VAL A 68 10.83 -2.96 7.90
N GLN A 69 10.53 -3.71 8.94
CA GLN A 69 11.31 -4.89 9.23
C GLN A 69 11.08 -6.02 8.25
N LYS A 70 9.88 -6.14 7.73
CA LYS A 70 9.58 -7.21 6.80
C LYS A 70 9.96 -6.89 5.37
N ALA A 71 10.30 -5.65 5.08
CA ALA A 71 10.65 -5.27 3.72
C ALA A 71 12.01 -5.83 3.37
N THR A 72 12.21 -6.06 2.08
CA THR A 72 13.52 -6.50 1.61
C THR A 72 14.44 -5.29 1.51
N ASP A 73 15.73 -5.55 1.41
CA ASP A 73 16.69 -4.47 1.23
C ASP A 73 16.41 -3.71 -0.05
N ALA A 74 15.95 -4.41 -1.09
CA ALA A 74 15.62 -3.75 -2.35
C ALA A 74 14.45 -2.80 -2.19
N GLU A 75 13.44 -3.22 -1.44
CA GLU A 75 12.29 -2.36 -1.21
C GLU A 75 12.66 -1.13 -0.41
N ARG A 76 13.48 -1.30 0.60
CA ARG A 76 13.91 -0.17 1.40
C ARG A 76 14.78 0.78 0.59
N SER A 77 15.64 0.24 -0.26
CA SER A 77 16.49 1.07 -1.11
C SER A 77 15.66 1.84 -2.12
N GLU A 78 14.66 1.21 -2.67
CA GLU A 78 13.79 1.85 -3.63
C GLU A 78 13.11 3.06 -2.98
N LEU A 79 12.59 2.88 -1.78
CA LEU A 79 11.91 3.96 -1.10
C LEU A 79 12.86 5.11 -0.80
N ARG A 80 14.04 4.80 -0.28
CA ARG A 80 15.01 5.84 0.02
C ARG A 80 15.40 6.60 -1.24
N ALA A 81 15.66 5.88 -2.31
CA ALA A 81 16.09 6.51 -3.54
C ALA A 81 15.02 7.43 -4.11
N ALA A 82 13.77 7.05 -3.97
CA ALA A 82 12.67 7.85 -4.50
C ALA A 82 12.42 9.09 -3.67
N PHE A 83 12.51 8.97 -2.35
CA PHE A 83 12.17 10.07 -1.46
C PHE A 83 13.33 11.03 -1.19
N ALA A 84 14.56 10.54 -1.20
CA ALA A 84 15.69 11.40 -0.84
C ALA A 84 15.79 12.67 -1.66
N PRO A 85 15.68 12.61 -2.98
CA PRO A 85 15.80 13.86 -3.75
C PRO A 85 14.61 14.78 -3.61
N ARG A 86 13.51 14.28 -3.02
CA ARG A 86 12.33 15.10 -2.85
C ARG A 86 12.09 15.50 -1.42
N GLN A 87 13.00 15.16 -0.52
CA GLN A 87 12.77 15.36 0.90
C GLN A 87 12.50 16.83 1.24
N VAL A 88 13.28 17.74 0.70
CA VAL A 88 13.09 19.15 1.01
C VAL A 88 11.73 19.63 0.48
N ARG A 89 11.35 19.16 -0.69
CA ARG A 89 10.08 19.55 -1.27
C ARG A 89 8.90 19.00 -0.48
N ILE A 90 9.02 17.75 -0.04
CA ILE A 90 7.97 17.13 0.76
C ILE A 90 7.83 17.87 2.09
N THR A 91 8.94 18.15 2.72
CA THR A 91 8.90 18.86 4.01
C THR A 91 8.27 20.24 3.84
N ALA A 92 8.58 20.95 2.77
CA ALA A 92 7.98 22.26 2.55
C ALA A 92 6.48 22.13 2.35
N TRP A 93 6.03 21.11 1.66
CA TRP A 93 4.61 20.87 1.48
C TRP A 93 3.93 20.58 2.81
N LEU A 94 4.52 19.69 3.60
CA LEU A 94 3.94 19.35 4.91
C LEU A 94 3.90 20.58 5.82
N ASP A 95 4.93 21.39 5.77
CA ASP A 95 4.96 22.58 6.61
C ASP A 95 3.91 23.60 6.19
N SER A 96 3.42 23.53 4.97
CA SER A 96 2.42 24.48 4.52
C SER A 96 1.10 24.32 5.27
N PHE A 97 0.87 23.18 5.90
CA PHE A 97 -0.35 23.00 6.66
C PHE A 97 -0.23 23.61 8.06
N LYS A 98 0.98 23.86 8.50
CA LYS A 98 1.24 24.48 9.78
C LYS A 98 0.44 23.80 10.88
N GLN A 99 -0.46 24.52 11.48
CA GLN A 99 -1.25 23.98 12.56
C GLN A 99 -2.61 23.53 12.09
N GLY A 100 -2.90 23.65 10.83
CA GLY A 100 -4.18 23.22 10.31
C GLY A 100 -4.25 21.72 10.17
N ALA A 101 -5.45 21.23 9.88
CA ALA A 101 -5.63 19.81 9.71
C ALA A 101 -4.91 19.37 8.44
N MET A 102 -4.18 18.28 8.54
CA MET A 102 -3.44 17.76 7.43
C MET A 102 -4.30 16.70 6.75
N PRO A 103 -4.42 16.72 5.42
CA PRO A 103 -5.18 15.70 4.74
C PRO A 103 -4.47 14.36 4.81
N ASP A 104 -5.21 13.29 4.57
CA ASP A 104 -4.65 11.95 4.65
C ASP A 104 -3.47 11.78 3.72
N GLU A 105 -3.50 12.44 2.56
CA GLU A 105 -2.41 12.33 1.61
C GLU A 105 -1.12 12.89 2.17
N ALA A 106 -1.20 14.05 2.80
CA ALA A 106 -0.01 14.65 3.40
C ALA A 106 0.46 13.82 4.58
N ALA A 107 -0.47 13.29 5.37
CA ALA A 107 -0.11 12.46 6.49
C ALA A 107 0.60 11.19 6.00
N ALA A 108 0.15 10.62 4.90
CA ALA A 108 0.80 9.43 4.37
C ALA A 108 2.24 9.71 3.97
N PHE A 109 2.51 10.87 3.39
CA PHE A 109 3.89 11.23 3.04
C PHE A 109 4.71 11.43 4.31
N MET A 110 4.12 12.03 5.34
CA MET A 110 4.82 12.20 6.61
C MET A 110 5.17 10.87 7.23
N TYR A 111 4.23 9.94 7.27
CA TYR A 111 4.48 8.63 7.85
C TYR A 111 5.49 7.85 7.02
N THR A 112 5.51 8.06 5.70
CA THR A 112 6.51 7.41 4.85
C THR A 112 7.90 7.92 5.22
N GLN A 113 8.04 9.22 5.49
CA GLN A 113 9.34 9.73 5.91
C GLN A 113 9.75 9.14 7.25
N LEU A 114 8.79 8.94 8.15
CA LEU A 114 9.11 8.31 9.42
C LEU A 114 9.57 6.87 9.19
N ALA A 115 8.95 6.16 8.26
CA ALA A 115 9.37 4.79 7.96
C ALA A 115 10.82 4.78 7.48
N ILE A 116 11.21 5.75 6.67
CA ILE A 116 12.57 5.81 6.20
C ILE A 116 13.53 6.03 7.37
N GLU A 117 13.15 6.88 8.31
CA GLU A 117 14.00 7.13 9.46
C GLU A 117 14.10 5.92 10.37
N GLU A 118 13.11 5.06 10.37
CA GLU A 118 13.14 3.86 11.21
C GLU A 118 13.92 2.72 10.57
N MET A 119 14.32 2.85 9.33
CA MET A 119 15.06 1.79 8.66
C MET A 119 16.46 1.66 9.21
N PRO A 120 16.97 0.43 9.28
CA PRO A 120 18.31 0.20 9.78
C PRO A 120 19.41 0.74 8.86
#